data_2cdab7be806cc33a81da469eafd0d40c
#
_entry.id   2cdab7be806cc33a81da469eafd0d40c
#
_cell.length_a   1.000
_cell.length_b   1.000
_cell.length_c   1.000
_cell.angle_alpha   90.00
_cell.angle_beta   90.00
_cell.angle_gamma   90.00
#
_symmetry.space_group_name_H-M   'P 1'
#
loop_
_entity.id
_entity.type
_entity.pdbx_description
1 polymer ?
#
loop_
_entity_poly.entity_id
_entity_poly.type
_entity_poly.pdbx_seq_one_letter_code
_entity_poly.pdbx_strand_id
1 'polypeptide(L)'
;MPKIETIKKTLVRLAEFGMNRMYLYIEDTLEIEGYPYWGYLRGRFKKGEIKECDKYARCFGITLVPCVQTLAHLRNALKQPMFDEYKDIDDILLLESEKTRKLLRALLKTITECFSGDIIHLGMDEAANLGRGKYLDTYGYRDPAEIMKRHLEWLTETCRQLGLHPMIWSDMYLKFNFKVDDYYGLSENKLSQNKGSLSDRITLCYWDYYNEGVLHYLDG
;
A
#
# COMPACT_ATOMS: atom_id res chain seq x y z
N MET A 1 0.31 -11.95 -13.07
CA MET A 1 1.21 -10.79 -13.26
C MET A 1 1.27 -10.43 -14.74
N PRO A 2 1.20 -9.16 -15.14
CA PRO A 2 1.35 -8.76 -16.54
C PRO A 2 2.80 -8.98 -17.02
N LYS A 3 2.96 -9.30 -18.29
CA LYS A 3 4.30 -9.37 -18.91
C LYS A 3 4.87 -7.97 -19.09
N ILE A 4 6.19 -7.84 -19.07
CA ILE A 4 6.91 -6.57 -19.28
C ILE A 4 6.48 -5.87 -20.57
N GLU A 5 6.35 -6.63 -21.66
CA GLU A 5 5.85 -6.11 -22.94
C GLU A 5 4.42 -5.53 -22.85
N THR A 6 3.58 -6.11 -22.00
CA THR A 6 2.23 -5.56 -21.77
C THR A 6 2.30 -4.23 -21.05
N ILE A 7 3.14 -4.13 -20.01
CA ILE A 7 3.36 -2.86 -19.28
C ILE A 7 3.85 -1.79 -20.25
N LYS A 8 4.85 -2.09 -21.07
CA LYS A 8 5.39 -1.14 -22.07
C LYS A 8 4.32 -0.68 -23.07
N LYS A 9 3.51 -1.60 -23.58
CA LYS A 9 2.40 -1.25 -24.48
C LYS A 9 1.37 -0.36 -23.79
N THR A 10 1.07 -0.63 -22.52
CA THR A 10 0.17 0.21 -21.71
C THR A 10 0.73 1.60 -21.52
N LEU A 11 2.04 1.74 -21.22
CA LEU A 11 2.70 3.03 -21.08
C LEU A 11 2.59 3.88 -22.35
N VAL A 12 2.79 3.28 -23.54
CA VAL A 12 2.59 3.99 -24.81
C VAL A 12 1.17 4.53 -24.93
N ARG A 13 0.16 3.69 -24.63
CA ARG A 13 -1.25 4.12 -24.68
C ARG A 13 -1.55 5.24 -23.68
N LEU A 14 -1.04 5.14 -22.47
CA LEU A 14 -1.21 6.20 -21.46
C LEU A 14 -0.59 7.52 -21.91
N ALA A 15 0.58 7.47 -22.57
CA ALA A 15 1.21 8.64 -23.14
C ALA A 15 0.36 9.28 -24.27
N GLU A 16 -0.24 8.45 -25.14
CA GLU A 16 -1.16 8.92 -26.19
C GLU A 16 -2.38 9.65 -25.61
N PHE A 17 -2.85 9.25 -24.40
CA PHE A 17 -3.93 9.92 -23.67
C PHE A 17 -3.47 11.11 -22.79
N GLY A 18 -2.20 11.47 -22.83
CA GLY A 18 -1.66 12.58 -22.04
C GLY A 18 -1.50 12.28 -20.55
N MET A 19 -1.54 11.00 -20.15
CA MET A 19 -1.33 10.60 -18.76
C MET A 19 0.13 10.74 -18.37
N ASN A 20 0.40 11.26 -17.17
CA ASN A 20 1.74 11.48 -16.64
C ASN A 20 2.13 10.55 -15.48
N ARG A 21 1.22 9.69 -15.04
CA ARG A 21 1.47 8.68 -13.99
C ARG A 21 0.80 7.36 -14.33
N MET A 22 1.48 6.26 -13.98
CA MET A 22 0.93 4.91 -14.01
C MET A 22 1.18 4.25 -12.65
N TYR A 23 0.10 3.85 -11.98
CA TYR A 23 0.16 3.09 -10.75
C TYR A 23 0.26 1.60 -11.09
N LEU A 24 1.40 0.99 -10.78
CA LEU A 24 1.65 -0.43 -11.00
C LEU A 24 1.34 -1.22 -9.73
N TYR A 25 0.21 -1.92 -9.71
CA TYR A 25 -0.18 -2.77 -8.59
C TYR A 25 0.70 -4.02 -8.55
N ILE A 26 1.55 -4.11 -7.55
CA ILE A 26 2.56 -5.16 -7.38
C ILE A 26 2.13 -6.17 -6.32
N GLU A 27 1.49 -5.71 -5.23
CA GLU A 27 1.13 -6.52 -4.06
C GLU A 27 2.38 -7.23 -3.50
N ASP A 28 2.47 -8.56 -3.69
CA ASP A 28 3.59 -9.42 -3.30
C ASP A 28 4.46 -9.87 -4.50
N THR A 29 4.20 -9.38 -5.71
CA THR A 29 4.83 -9.91 -6.94
C THR A 29 6.14 -9.20 -7.33
N LEU A 30 6.99 -8.87 -6.37
CA LEU A 30 8.33 -8.32 -6.59
C LEU A 30 9.38 -9.17 -5.83
N GLU A 31 10.52 -9.46 -6.47
CA GLU A 31 11.63 -10.11 -5.78
C GLU A 31 12.19 -9.21 -4.69
N ILE A 32 12.29 -9.75 -3.47
CA ILE A 32 12.90 -9.09 -2.32
C ILE A 32 14.10 -9.91 -1.87
N GLU A 33 15.23 -9.26 -1.69
CA GLU A 33 16.44 -9.89 -1.18
C GLU A 33 16.23 -10.44 0.24
N GLY A 34 16.65 -11.69 0.46
CA GLY A 34 16.45 -12.39 1.73
C GLY A 34 15.09 -13.07 1.88
N TYR A 35 14.15 -12.86 0.93
CA TYR A 35 12.80 -13.42 0.97
C TYR A 35 12.45 -14.21 -0.31
N PRO A 36 13.11 -15.37 -0.55
CA PRO A 36 12.97 -16.09 -1.81
C PRO A 36 11.57 -16.64 -2.08
N TYR A 37 10.72 -16.72 -1.07
CA TYR A 37 9.34 -17.19 -1.20
C TYR A 37 8.30 -16.05 -1.25
N TRP A 38 8.71 -14.80 -1.14
CA TRP A 38 7.81 -13.67 -1.35
C TRP A 38 7.34 -13.66 -2.79
N GLY A 39 6.02 -13.68 -3.01
CA GLY A 39 5.41 -13.83 -4.33
C GLY A 39 5.63 -15.20 -5.00
N TYR A 40 5.93 -16.24 -4.24
CA TYR A 40 6.11 -17.60 -4.77
C TYR A 40 4.87 -18.08 -5.52
N LEU A 41 5.10 -18.69 -6.69
CA LEU A 41 4.06 -19.13 -7.65
C LEU A 41 3.17 -18.01 -8.25
N ARG A 42 3.52 -16.74 -8.04
CA ARG A 42 2.78 -15.59 -8.56
C ARG A 42 3.39 -14.99 -9.84
N GLY A 43 4.55 -15.47 -10.26
CA GLY A 43 5.26 -14.92 -11.41
C GLY A 43 5.87 -13.53 -11.10
N ARG A 44 6.77 -13.48 -10.12
CA ARG A 44 7.40 -12.24 -9.61
C ARG A 44 8.16 -11.46 -10.67
N PHE A 45 8.09 -10.14 -10.57
CA PHE A 45 8.99 -9.24 -11.26
C PHE A 45 10.40 -9.33 -10.68
N LYS A 46 11.39 -9.39 -11.55
CA LYS A 46 12.79 -9.19 -11.18
C LYS A 46 13.08 -7.70 -11.04
N LYS A 47 14.03 -7.35 -10.17
CA LYS A 47 14.48 -5.95 -10.03
C LYS A 47 14.86 -5.30 -11.38
N GLY A 48 15.56 -6.05 -12.24
CA GLY A 48 15.96 -5.58 -13.58
C GLY A 48 14.78 -5.28 -14.50
N GLU A 49 13.74 -6.09 -14.44
CA GLU A 49 12.52 -5.91 -15.25
C GLU A 49 11.76 -4.64 -14.86
N ILE A 50 11.66 -4.36 -13.55
CA ILE A 50 11.03 -3.12 -13.08
C ILE A 50 11.87 -1.89 -13.45
N LYS A 51 13.21 -1.94 -13.26
CA LYS A 51 14.11 -0.86 -13.70
C LYS A 51 13.97 -0.54 -15.19
N GLU A 52 13.81 -1.58 -15.99
CA GLU A 52 13.58 -1.42 -17.44
C GLU A 52 12.24 -0.74 -17.73
N CYS A 53 11.17 -1.15 -17.04
CA CYS A 53 9.85 -0.52 -17.16
C CYS A 53 9.87 0.93 -16.70
N ASP A 54 10.51 1.25 -15.58
CA ASP A 54 10.64 2.60 -15.04
C ASP A 54 11.40 3.52 -16.00
N LYS A 55 12.55 3.05 -16.51
CA LYS A 55 13.30 3.77 -17.54
C LYS A 55 12.46 4.02 -18.79
N TYR A 56 11.72 3.01 -19.24
CA TYR A 56 10.85 3.12 -20.41
C TYR A 56 9.69 4.11 -20.18
N ALA A 57 9.05 4.10 -19.03
CA ALA A 57 7.99 5.05 -18.66
C ALA A 57 8.49 6.51 -18.74
N ARG A 58 9.69 6.77 -18.23
CA ARG A 58 10.32 8.11 -18.27
C ARG A 58 10.56 8.63 -19.68
N CYS A 59 10.79 7.77 -20.67
CA CYS A 59 10.92 8.21 -22.07
C CYS A 59 9.65 8.88 -22.61
N PHE A 60 8.50 8.61 -21.97
CA PHE A 60 7.21 9.22 -22.30
C PHE A 60 6.75 10.28 -21.28
N GLY A 61 7.60 10.70 -20.36
CA GLY A 61 7.23 11.62 -19.28
C GLY A 61 6.28 11.03 -18.24
N ILE A 62 6.16 9.69 -18.18
CA ILE A 62 5.31 8.98 -17.22
C ILE A 62 6.12 8.56 -16.01
N THR A 63 5.64 8.93 -14.82
CA THR A 63 6.14 8.39 -13.55
C THR A 63 5.48 7.06 -13.27
N LEU A 64 6.28 5.99 -13.13
CA LEU A 64 5.79 4.69 -12.71
C LEU A 64 5.75 4.65 -11.17
N VAL A 65 4.55 4.52 -10.59
CA VAL A 65 4.34 4.52 -9.15
C VAL A 65 4.10 3.09 -8.65
N PRO A 66 4.93 2.55 -7.75
CA PRO A 66 4.70 1.23 -7.17
C PRO A 66 3.51 1.25 -6.21
N CYS A 67 2.60 0.28 -6.35
CA CYS A 67 1.52 0.02 -5.40
C CYS A 67 1.78 -1.34 -4.75
N VAL A 68 2.14 -1.33 -3.48
CA VAL A 68 2.40 -2.51 -2.66
C VAL A 68 1.35 -2.65 -1.57
N GLN A 69 1.33 -3.79 -0.91
CA GLN A 69 0.51 -4.01 0.26
C GLN A 69 1.38 -4.13 1.50
N THR A 70 1.07 -3.33 2.52
CA THR A 70 1.85 -3.26 3.77
C THR A 70 1.03 -3.59 5.01
N LEU A 71 -0.24 -3.95 4.84
CA LEU A 71 -1.17 -4.28 5.93
C LEU A 71 -2.01 -5.50 5.61
N ALA A 72 -2.92 -5.42 4.64
CA ALA A 72 -3.86 -6.46 4.26
C ALA A 72 -3.68 -6.89 2.78
N HIS A 73 -4.63 -7.67 2.23
CA HIS A 73 -4.60 -8.22 0.87
C HIS A 73 -3.40 -9.13 0.54
N LEU A 74 -2.74 -9.67 1.57
CA LEU A 74 -1.53 -10.50 1.43
C LEU A 74 -1.79 -12.00 1.54
N ARG A 75 -3.04 -12.45 1.37
CA ARG A 75 -3.42 -13.87 1.48
C ARG A 75 -2.51 -14.80 0.67
N ASN A 76 -2.14 -14.40 -0.53
CA ASN A 76 -1.32 -15.23 -1.41
C ASN A 76 0.10 -15.43 -0.90
N ALA A 77 0.71 -14.40 -0.31
CA ALA A 77 2.00 -14.52 0.37
C ALA A 77 1.86 -15.28 1.69
N LEU A 78 0.90 -14.87 2.52
CA LEU A 78 0.74 -15.35 3.90
C LEU A 78 0.19 -16.78 4.02
N LYS A 79 -0.36 -17.37 2.95
CA LYS A 79 -0.74 -18.79 2.93
C LYS A 79 0.46 -19.75 2.90
N GLN A 80 1.66 -19.26 2.57
CA GLN A 80 2.86 -20.08 2.54
C GLN A 80 3.38 -20.31 3.96
N PRO A 81 3.72 -21.54 4.39
CA PRO A 81 4.10 -21.85 5.77
C PRO A 81 5.25 -21.02 6.33
N MET A 82 6.20 -20.60 5.48
CA MET A 82 7.33 -19.77 5.90
C MET A 82 6.92 -18.35 6.32
N PHE A 83 5.68 -17.93 6.04
CA PHE A 83 5.14 -16.64 6.45
C PHE A 83 4.15 -16.74 7.63
N ASP A 84 3.99 -17.90 8.26
CA ASP A 84 3.10 -18.05 9.42
C ASP A 84 3.45 -17.12 10.58
N GLU A 85 4.73 -16.81 10.77
CA GLU A 85 5.17 -15.87 11.81
C GLU A 85 4.94 -14.39 11.47
N TYR A 86 4.62 -14.09 10.21
CA TYR A 86 4.31 -12.75 9.72
C TYR A 86 2.81 -12.47 9.66
N LYS A 87 1.98 -13.49 9.90
CA LYS A 87 0.54 -13.48 9.70
C LYS A 87 -0.18 -13.24 11.01
N ASP A 88 -1.04 -12.22 11.05
CA ASP A 88 -2.03 -12.04 12.11
C ASP A 88 -3.22 -12.97 11.86
N ILE A 89 -3.92 -12.76 10.76
CA ILE A 89 -4.95 -13.62 10.19
C ILE A 89 -4.67 -13.86 8.70
N ASP A 90 -5.57 -14.52 7.98
CA ASP A 90 -5.37 -15.05 6.61
C ASP A 90 -4.67 -14.12 5.63
N ASP A 91 -4.97 -12.83 5.64
CA ASP A 91 -4.49 -11.83 4.68
C ASP A 91 -3.89 -10.58 5.31
N ILE A 92 -3.83 -10.50 6.65
CA ILE A 92 -3.32 -9.37 7.40
C ILE A 92 -1.98 -9.72 8.05
N LEU A 93 -1.02 -8.81 7.96
CA LEU A 93 0.29 -8.93 8.59
C LEU A 93 0.19 -8.81 10.12
N LEU A 94 1.01 -9.58 10.82
CA LEU A 94 1.26 -9.41 12.25
C LEU A 94 2.10 -8.15 12.47
N LEU A 95 1.41 -7.05 12.76
CA LEU A 95 2.03 -5.76 12.97
C LEU A 95 2.85 -5.70 14.27
N GLU A 96 3.73 -4.71 14.39
CA GLU A 96 4.67 -4.50 15.52
C GLU A 96 5.69 -5.63 15.69
N SER A 97 5.56 -6.76 15.00
CA SER A 97 6.57 -7.83 14.97
C SER A 97 7.84 -7.32 14.27
N GLU A 98 9.00 -7.60 14.89
CA GLU A 98 10.28 -7.22 14.26
C GLU A 98 10.52 -7.95 12.93
N LYS A 99 10.01 -9.17 12.79
CA LYS A 99 10.07 -9.92 11.51
C LYS A 99 9.30 -9.20 10.42
N THR A 100 8.07 -8.77 10.70
CA THR A 100 7.25 -7.99 9.76
C THR A 100 7.92 -6.67 9.39
N ARG A 101 8.46 -5.95 10.37
CA ARG A 101 9.20 -4.71 10.12
C ARG A 101 10.43 -4.92 9.24
N LYS A 102 11.17 -6.00 9.43
CA LYS A 102 12.32 -6.36 8.55
C LYS A 102 11.89 -6.65 7.12
N LEU A 103 10.83 -7.42 6.94
CA LEU A 103 10.25 -7.70 5.62
C LEU A 103 9.85 -6.40 4.91
N LEU A 104 9.08 -5.54 5.58
CA LEU A 104 8.61 -4.29 5.00
C LEU A 104 9.75 -3.32 4.69
N ARG A 105 10.79 -3.23 5.54
CA ARG A 105 12.00 -2.45 5.22
C ARG A 105 12.71 -2.99 3.98
N ALA A 106 12.82 -4.32 3.85
CA ALA A 106 13.44 -4.94 2.68
C ALA A 106 12.61 -4.67 1.40
N LEU A 107 11.28 -4.71 1.49
CA LEU A 107 10.37 -4.34 0.40
C LEU A 107 10.58 -2.89 0.00
N LEU A 108 10.49 -1.95 0.94
CA LEU A 108 10.63 -0.51 0.66
C LEU A 108 12.01 -0.18 0.09
N LYS A 109 13.09 -0.79 0.62
CA LYS A 109 14.43 -0.65 0.04
C LYS A 109 14.49 -1.16 -1.39
N THR A 110 13.87 -2.31 -1.68
CA THR A 110 13.80 -2.84 -3.05
C THR A 110 13.07 -1.89 -4.00
N ILE A 111 12.00 -1.23 -3.52
CA ILE A 111 11.28 -0.21 -4.28
C ILE A 111 12.22 0.96 -4.65
N THR A 112 12.96 1.51 -3.69
CA THR A 112 13.91 2.62 -3.98
C THR A 112 15.02 2.23 -4.94
N GLU A 113 15.36 0.95 -5.02
CA GLU A 113 16.34 0.44 -5.98
C GLU A 113 15.78 0.27 -7.39
N CYS A 114 14.45 0.13 -7.53
CA CYS A 114 13.80 -0.23 -8.79
C CYS A 114 13.07 0.91 -9.48
N PHE A 115 12.55 1.86 -8.71
CA PHE A 115 11.77 3.00 -9.19
C PHE A 115 12.55 4.30 -8.99
N SER A 116 12.48 5.18 -9.96
CA SER A 116 13.17 6.48 -9.92
C SER A 116 12.32 7.60 -9.30
N GLY A 117 11.01 7.39 -9.18
CA GLY A 117 10.09 8.30 -8.52
C GLY A 117 10.16 8.16 -6.99
N ASP A 118 9.72 9.18 -6.29
CA ASP A 118 9.67 9.24 -4.83
C ASP A 118 8.30 8.87 -4.25
N ILE A 119 7.28 8.71 -5.08
CA ILE A 119 5.92 8.36 -4.65
C ILE A 119 5.78 6.83 -4.52
N ILE A 120 5.18 6.37 -3.43
CA ILE A 120 4.81 4.97 -3.21
C ILE A 120 3.39 4.86 -2.67
N HIS A 121 2.60 3.94 -3.20
CA HIS A 121 1.31 3.58 -2.63
C HIS A 121 1.46 2.32 -1.76
N LEU A 122 1.14 2.45 -0.47
CA LEU A 122 1.36 1.42 0.54
C LEU A 122 0.16 0.47 0.73
N GLY A 123 -0.93 0.68 0.00
CA GLY A 123 -2.19 -0.08 0.15
C GLY A 123 -2.92 0.32 1.42
N MET A 124 -3.03 -0.61 2.38
CA MET A 124 -3.65 -0.46 3.70
C MET A 124 -5.18 -0.45 3.71
N ASP A 125 -5.81 -0.93 2.64
CA ASP A 125 -7.24 -1.04 2.47
C ASP A 125 -7.82 -2.33 3.11
N GLU A 126 -9.11 -2.31 3.39
CA GLU A 126 -9.98 -3.44 3.77
C GLU A 126 -9.50 -4.34 4.92
N ALA A 127 -8.69 -3.84 5.85
CA ALA A 127 -8.18 -4.57 7.01
C ALA A 127 -9.19 -4.64 8.17
N ALA A 128 -10.44 -5.06 7.91
CA ALA A 128 -11.54 -5.01 8.88
C ALA A 128 -11.27 -5.83 10.16
N ASN A 129 -10.51 -6.92 10.05
CA ASN A 129 -10.19 -7.82 11.17
C ASN A 129 -8.79 -7.57 11.77
N LEU A 130 -8.25 -6.38 11.62
CA LEU A 130 -6.94 -6.00 12.15
C LEU A 130 -6.86 -6.24 13.67
N GLY A 131 -5.82 -6.98 14.09
CA GLY A 131 -5.55 -7.28 15.49
C GLY A 131 -6.48 -8.33 16.11
N ARG A 132 -7.17 -9.15 15.30
CA ARG A 132 -8.14 -10.17 15.78
C ARG A 132 -7.60 -11.60 15.75
N GLY A 133 -6.39 -11.82 15.29
CA GLY A 133 -5.74 -13.13 15.22
C GLY A 133 -4.55 -13.25 16.16
N LYS A 134 -3.40 -13.62 15.61
CA LYS A 134 -2.14 -13.80 16.38
C LYS A 134 -1.70 -12.53 17.12
N TYR A 135 -2.08 -11.35 16.63
CA TYR A 135 -1.83 -10.09 17.32
C TYR A 135 -2.53 -10.07 18.69
N LEU A 136 -3.81 -10.48 18.73
CA LEU A 136 -4.59 -10.59 19.97
C LEU A 136 -3.94 -11.58 20.95
N ASP A 137 -3.52 -12.74 20.47
CA ASP A 137 -2.87 -13.77 21.30
C ASP A 137 -1.52 -13.31 21.85
N THR A 138 -0.77 -12.51 21.07
CA THR A 138 0.59 -12.09 21.42
C THR A 138 0.63 -10.83 22.28
N TYR A 139 -0.20 -9.84 21.98
CA TYR A 139 -0.13 -8.49 22.58
C TYR A 139 -1.38 -8.12 23.39
N GLY A 140 -2.39 -8.97 23.43
CA GLY A 140 -3.70 -8.66 24.01
C GLY A 140 -4.53 -7.75 23.10
N TYR A 141 -5.76 -7.48 23.58
CA TYR A 141 -6.67 -6.60 22.83
C TYR A 141 -6.15 -5.16 22.78
N ARG A 142 -6.14 -4.61 21.57
CA ARG A 142 -5.96 -3.16 21.31
C ARG A 142 -7.01 -2.68 20.32
N ASP A 143 -7.34 -1.40 20.39
CA ASP A 143 -8.21 -0.76 19.42
C ASP A 143 -7.54 -0.83 18.03
N PRO A 144 -8.21 -1.33 16.99
CA PRO A 144 -7.66 -1.37 15.63
C PRO A 144 -7.18 -0.01 15.12
N ALA A 145 -7.84 1.08 15.53
CA ALA A 145 -7.40 2.45 15.21
C ALA A 145 -6.00 2.75 15.76
N GLU A 146 -5.72 2.31 17.00
CA GLU A 146 -4.41 2.50 17.62
C GLU A 146 -3.33 1.65 16.93
N ILE A 147 -3.66 0.39 16.59
CA ILE A 147 -2.74 -0.50 15.87
C ILE A 147 -2.39 0.11 14.51
N MET A 148 -3.40 0.55 13.75
CA MET A 148 -3.19 1.17 12.44
C MET A 148 -2.38 2.46 12.55
N LYS A 149 -2.70 3.33 13.51
CA LYS A 149 -1.97 4.59 13.73
C LYS A 149 -0.47 4.33 13.95
N ARG A 150 -0.11 3.42 14.87
CA ARG A 150 1.29 3.07 15.15
C ARG A 150 2.02 2.50 13.93
N HIS A 151 1.31 1.67 13.16
CA HIS A 151 1.88 1.11 11.94
C HIS A 151 2.13 2.19 10.90
N LEU A 152 1.16 3.08 10.70
CA LEU A 152 1.26 4.18 9.76
C LEU A 152 2.37 5.18 10.14
N GLU A 153 2.49 5.52 11.41
CA GLU A 153 3.59 6.36 11.93
C GLU A 153 4.96 5.73 11.62
N TRP A 154 5.09 4.43 11.89
CA TRP A 154 6.32 3.68 11.60
C TRP A 154 6.63 3.62 10.09
N LEU A 155 5.63 3.35 9.24
CA LEU A 155 5.79 3.33 7.78
C LEU A 155 6.18 4.71 7.25
N THR A 156 5.52 5.76 7.72
CA THR A 156 5.81 7.15 7.30
C THR A 156 7.24 7.54 7.62
N GLU A 157 7.71 7.22 8.83
CA GLU A 157 9.09 7.50 9.20
C GLU A 157 10.08 6.66 8.39
N THR A 158 9.76 5.39 8.12
CA THR A 158 10.60 4.54 7.27
C THR A 158 10.65 5.07 5.83
N CYS A 159 9.52 5.48 5.27
CA CYS A 159 9.47 6.11 3.94
C CYS A 159 10.30 7.40 3.91
N ARG A 160 10.17 8.26 4.91
CA ARG A 160 10.95 9.51 5.03
C ARG A 160 12.45 9.24 5.01
N GLN A 161 12.93 8.23 5.74
CA GLN A 161 14.35 7.83 5.78
C GLN A 161 14.84 7.33 4.41
N LEU A 162 13.95 6.81 3.59
CA LEU A 162 14.23 6.32 2.24
C LEU A 162 13.96 7.36 1.14
N GLY A 163 13.54 8.58 1.50
CA GLY A 163 13.20 9.65 0.55
C GLY A 163 11.90 9.38 -0.22
N LEU A 164 10.98 8.59 0.35
CA LEU A 164 9.70 8.23 -0.27
C LEU A 164 8.55 9.05 0.31
N HIS A 165 7.58 9.40 -0.55
CA HIS A 165 6.31 10.04 -0.21
C HIS A 165 5.20 8.99 -0.24
N PRO A 166 4.69 8.54 0.94
CA PRO A 166 3.69 7.50 1.03
C PRO A 166 2.29 7.99 0.66
N MET A 167 1.55 7.14 -0.04
CA MET A 167 0.12 7.22 -0.26
C MET A 167 -0.54 5.97 0.31
N ILE A 168 -1.77 6.09 0.81
CA ILE A 168 -2.59 4.97 1.28
C ILE A 168 -4.02 5.09 0.78
N TRP A 169 -4.75 3.99 0.73
CA TRP A 169 -6.20 4.05 0.58
C TRP A 169 -6.84 4.67 1.82
N SER A 170 -7.87 5.46 1.63
CA SER A 170 -8.48 6.25 2.70
C SER A 170 -9.45 5.49 3.59
N ASP A 171 -10.03 4.38 3.09
CA ASP A 171 -11.13 3.64 3.72
C ASP A 171 -10.87 3.25 5.18
N MET A 172 -9.79 2.52 5.44
CA MET A 172 -9.47 2.09 6.81
C MET A 172 -9.07 3.26 7.70
N TYR A 173 -8.36 4.25 7.14
CA TYR A 173 -8.02 5.46 7.87
C TYR A 173 -9.27 6.20 8.34
N LEU A 174 -10.24 6.40 7.44
CA LEU A 174 -11.50 7.07 7.72
C LEU A 174 -12.35 6.25 8.69
N LYS A 175 -12.48 4.95 8.46
CA LYS A 175 -13.25 4.04 9.33
C LYS A 175 -12.77 4.09 10.76
N PHE A 176 -11.48 3.95 11.00
CA PHE A 176 -10.92 3.87 12.35
C PHE A 176 -10.87 5.21 13.06
N ASN A 177 -10.55 6.30 12.37
CA ASN A 177 -10.45 7.60 13.01
C ASN A 177 -11.81 8.25 13.29
N PHE A 178 -12.82 8.00 12.42
CA PHE A 178 -14.13 8.60 12.55
C PHE A 178 -15.21 7.65 13.11
N LYS A 179 -14.85 6.38 13.37
CA LYS A 179 -15.78 5.35 13.87
C LYS A 179 -17.04 5.24 13.02
N VAL A 180 -16.88 5.32 11.70
CA VAL A 180 -18.00 5.15 10.76
C VAL A 180 -18.11 3.69 10.38
N ASP A 181 -19.33 3.17 10.38
CA ASP A 181 -19.62 1.79 9.95
C ASP A 181 -19.50 1.64 8.43
N ASP A 182 -19.68 2.73 7.69
CA ASP A 182 -19.56 2.80 6.25
C ASP A 182 -18.18 3.37 5.85
N TYR A 183 -17.52 2.74 4.91
CA TYR A 183 -16.26 3.22 4.32
C TYR A 183 -16.39 4.54 3.57
N TYR A 184 -17.62 4.89 3.15
CA TYR A 184 -17.95 6.00 2.25
C TYR A 184 -18.78 7.10 2.90
N GLY A 185 -19.31 6.88 4.10
CA GLY A 185 -20.31 7.73 4.74
C GLY A 185 -19.76 8.85 5.63
N LEU A 186 -18.79 9.63 5.17
CA LEU A 186 -18.33 10.81 5.91
C LEU A 186 -19.20 12.02 5.59
N SER A 187 -19.95 12.51 6.58
CA SER A 187 -20.56 13.83 6.50
C SER A 187 -19.46 14.92 6.56
N GLU A 188 -19.61 15.99 5.75
CA GLU A 188 -18.69 17.15 5.69
C GLU A 188 -18.28 17.70 7.07
N ASN A 189 -19.19 17.66 8.05
CA ASN A 189 -18.93 18.10 9.43
C ASN A 189 -17.91 17.24 10.18
N LYS A 190 -17.69 15.98 9.82
CA LYS A 190 -16.70 15.11 10.48
C LYS A 190 -15.30 15.28 9.93
N LEU A 191 -15.17 15.54 8.62
CA LEU A 191 -13.88 15.81 7.98
C LEU A 191 -13.25 17.12 8.50
N SER A 192 -14.07 18.17 8.68
CA SER A 192 -13.59 19.49 9.15
C SER A 192 -13.09 19.49 10.59
N GLN A 193 -13.59 18.60 11.44
CA GLN A 193 -13.22 18.53 12.86
C GLN A 193 -11.88 17.86 13.14
N ASN A 194 -11.29 17.16 12.16
CA ASN A 194 -10.08 16.37 12.34
C ASN A 194 -8.89 16.80 11.43
N LYS A 195 -8.87 18.06 10.99
CA LYS A 195 -7.76 18.62 10.18
C LYS A 195 -6.36 18.58 10.84
N GLY A 196 -6.22 18.01 12.03
CA GLY A 196 -4.95 17.98 12.79
C GLY A 196 -4.32 16.59 12.98
N SER A 197 -4.94 15.50 12.52
CA SER A 197 -4.46 14.14 12.82
C SER A 197 -3.70 13.47 11.66
N LEU A 198 -3.79 13.99 10.45
CA LEU A 198 -2.99 13.51 9.31
C LEU A 198 -1.65 14.23 9.30
N SER A 199 -0.60 13.45 9.27
CA SER A 199 0.72 13.98 8.93
C SER A 199 0.66 14.55 7.52
N ASP A 200 1.09 15.81 7.31
CA ASP A 200 1.29 16.43 5.98
C ASP A 200 2.20 15.61 5.04
N ARG A 201 2.67 14.46 5.53
CA ARG A 201 3.61 13.56 4.87
C ARG A 201 2.94 12.35 4.21
N ILE A 202 1.59 12.24 4.27
CA ILE A 202 0.85 11.10 3.70
C ILE A 202 -0.24 11.63 2.79
N THR A 203 -0.39 11.02 1.62
CA THR A 203 -1.51 11.29 0.72
C THR A 203 -2.57 10.23 0.89
N LEU A 204 -3.81 10.64 1.14
CA LEU A 204 -4.97 9.74 1.12
C LEU A 204 -5.50 9.62 -0.29
N CYS A 205 -5.72 8.38 -0.73
CA CYS A 205 -6.40 8.06 -1.98
C CYS A 205 -7.81 7.59 -1.68
N TYR A 206 -8.79 8.38 -2.07
CA TYR A 206 -10.19 8.00 -1.98
C TYR A 206 -10.55 7.04 -3.12
N TRP A 207 -11.41 6.06 -2.84
CA TRP A 207 -12.01 5.18 -3.82
C TRP A 207 -13.47 4.89 -3.44
N ASP A 208 -14.34 4.81 -4.44
CA ASP A 208 -15.75 4.50 -4.27
C ASP A 208 -16.30 3.93 -5.58
N TYR A 209 -17.06 2.85 -5.49
CA TYR A 209 -17.70 2.20 -6.64
C TYR A 209 -19.21 2.35 -6.65
N TYR A 210 -19.80 2.89 -5.60
CA TYR A 210 -21.25 2.82 -5.35
C TYR A 210 -21.92 4.17 -5.22
N ASN A 211 -21.17 5.25 -5.05
CA ASN A 211 -21.70 6.57 -4.80
C ASN A 211 -21.72 7.41 -6.08
N GLU A 212 -22.91 7.70 -6.61
CA GLU A 212 -23.07 8.56 -7.79
C GLU A 212 -22.81 10.05 -7.50
N GLY A 213 -22.78 10.43 -6.21
CA GLY A 213 -22.59 11.81 -5.74
C GLY A 213 -21.15 12.24 -5.49
N VAL A 214 -20.15 11.56 -6.05
CA VAL A 214 -18.70 11.76 -5.79
C VAL A 214 -18.24 13.22 -5.93
N LEU A 215 -18.88 14.02 -6.79
CA LEU A 215 -18.52 15.42 -7.01
C LEU A 215 -18.70 16.29 -5.75
N HIS A 216 -19.61 15.96 -4.84
CA HIS A 216 -19.81 16.69 -3.58
C HIS A 216 -18.65 16.55 -2.60
N TYR A 217 -17.76 15.56 -2.78
CA TYR A 217 -16.61 15.33 -1.90
C TYR A 217 -15.32 15.98 -2.40
N LEU A 218 -15.29 16.47 -3.64
CA LEU A 218 -14.11 17.06 -4.27
C LEU A 218 -14.07 18.59 -4.14
N ASP A 219 -15.20 19.23 -3.74
CA ASP A 219 -15.35 20.70 -3.64
C ASP A 219 -15.08 21.23 -2.22
N GLY A 220 -14.55 20.41 -1.29
CA GLY A 220 -14.29 20.74 0.12
C GLY A 220 -12.84 21.00 0.47
#